data_1f291a58d4db83f8d382e535b294ab6a
#
_entry.id   1f291a58d4db83f8d382e535b294ab6a
#
_cell.length_a   1.000
_cell.length_b   1.000
_cell.length_c   1.000
_cell.angle_alpha   90.00
_cell.angle_beta   90.00
_cell.angle_gamma   90.00
#
_symmetry.space_group_name_H-M   'P 1'
#
loop_
_entity.id
_entity.type
_entity.pdbx_description
1 polymer ?
#
loop_
_entity_poly.entity_id
_entity_poly.type
_entity_poly.pdbx_seq_one_letter_code
_entity_poly.pdbx_strand_id
1 'polypeptide(L)'
;MDTLELLAHPVRLRIVHAMRGERELTTGQLCARIPDTSKAMVYRHVDLLAASGILEVAGERRVRGAVERRYRLRHDRAVLDADVLAAMTPDDHRRAFATSMAVLVAEFNAYLDHEEADPVADLVGYRQHAIWLTRGELEKMIIEFRRVILPLLTNQPTPDRTQHLLSPIFFPVEQPPADSEPDPERPDPRT
;
A
#
# COMPACT_ATOMS: atom_id res chain seq x y z
N MET A 1 12.84 5.52 -16.65
CA MET A 1 11.78 4.60 -16.16
C MET A 1 10.84 5.42 -15.32
N ASP A 2 9.58 5.43 -15.67
CA ASP A 2 8.57 6.24 -14.99
C ASP A 2 8.30 5.69 -13.57
N THR A 3 7.95 6.56 -12.62
CA THR A 3 7.61 6.18 -11.24
C THR A 3 6.48 5.15 -11.19
N LEU A 4 5.52 5.25 -12.11
CA LEU A 4 4.44 4.28 -12.25
C LEU A 4 4.97 2.88 -12.61
N GLU A 5 5.83 2.77 -13.64
CA GLU A 5 6.44 1.49 -14.03
C GLU A 5 7.30 0.90 -12.92
N LEU A 6 7.97 1.77 -12.16
CA LEU A 6 8.76 1.36 -11.01
C LEU A 6 7.89 0.77 -9.90
N LEU A 7 6.78 1.42 -9.55
CA LEU A 7 5.90 0.98 -8.45
C LEU A 7 4.90 -0.11 -8.89
N ALA A 8 4.63 -0.26 -10.19
CA ALA A 8 3.73 -1.28 -10.72
C ALA A 8 4.32 -2.72 -10.72
N HIS A 9 5.44 -2.95 -10.03
CA HIS A 9 6.03 -4.28 -9.89
C HIS A 9 5.82 -4.82 -8.47
N PRO A 10 5.26 -6.02 -8.27
CA PRO A 10 4.89 -6.55 -6.95
C PRO A 10 6.04 -6.52 -5.93
N VAL A 11 7.22 -7.01 -6.30
CA VAL A 11 8.37 -7.04 -5.38
C VAL A 11 8.82 -5.63 -4.99
N ARG A 12 8.82 -4.67 -5.91
CA ARG A 12 9.20 -3.29 -5.60
C ARG A 12 8.18 -2.62 -4.68
N LEU A 13 6.89 -2.86 -4.91
CA LEU A 13 5.84 -2.33 -4.04
C LEU A 13 5.94 -2.93 -2.62
N ARG A 14 6.25 -4.22 -2.49
CA ARG A 14 6.52 -4.87 -1.18
C ARG A 14 7.76 -4.30 -0.48
N ILE A 15 8.82 -4.01 -1.22
CA ILE A 15 9.99 -3.33 -0.65
C ILE A 15 9.60 -1.95 -0.11
N VAL A 16 8.83 -1.16 -0.89
CA VAL A 16 8.32 0.14 -0.45
C VAL A 16 7.44 0.02 0.79
N HIS A 17 6.56 -0.99 0.85
CA HIS A 17 5.73 -1.24 2.04
C HIS A 17 6.58 -1.60 3.28
N ALA A 18 7.59 -2.47 3.12
CA ALA A 18 8.49 -2.85 4.21
C ALA A 18 9.31 -1.67 4.76
N MET A 19 9.53 -0.64 3.91
CA MET A 19 10.30 0.56 4.26
C MET A 19 9.45 1.69 4.88
N ARG A 20 8.13 1.56 4.92
CA ARG A 20 7.25 2.57 5.52
C ARG A 20 7.50 2.75 7.02
N GLY A 21 7.15 3.91 7.57
CA GLY A 21 7.32 4.25 8.99
C GLY A 21 8.74 4.65 9.34
N GLU A 22 9.40 5.46 8.49
CA GLU A 22 10.76 6.02 8.72
C GLU A 22 11.83 4.95 9.00
N ARG A 23 11.64 3.74 8.46
CA ARG A 23 12.58 2.62 8.69
C ARG A 23 13.82 2.75 7.85
N GLU A 24 14.96 2.51 8.48
CA GLU A 24 16.22 2.27 7.80
C GLU A 24 16.51 0.76 7.78
N LEU A 25 16.50 0.16 6.60
CA LEU A 25 16.74 -1.28 6.44
C LEU A 25 17.89 -1.56 5.49
N THR A 26 18.67 -2.60 5.81
CA THR A 26 19.63 -3.18 4.88
C THR A 26 18.91 -4.06 3.86
N THR A 27 19.54 -4.35 2.72
CA THR A 27 18.99 -5.30 1.75
C THR A 27 18.82 -6.69 2.37
N GLY A 28 19.71 -7.10 3.28
CA GLY A 28 19.58 -8.36 4.01
C GLY A 28 18.32 -8.41 4.89
N GLN A 29 18.00 -7.31 5.58
CA GLN A 29 16.77 -7.21 6.38
C GLN A 29 15.51 -7.19 5.50
N LEU A 30 15.58 -6.59 4.29
CA LEU A 30 14.49 -6.66 3.31
C LEU A 30 14.28 -8.09 2.80
N CYS A 31 15.35 -8.83 2.53
CA CYS A 31 15.24 -10.25 2.16
C CYS A 31 14.53 -11.08 3.24
N ALA A 32 14.79 -10.80 4.52
CA ALA A 32 14.11 -11.50 5.62
C ALA A 32 12.61 -11.18 5.72
N ARG A 33 12.19 -9.99 5.25
CA ARG A 33 10.78 -9.57 5.24
C ARG A 33 10.00 -10.02 3.98
N ILE A 34 10.73 -10.44 2.94
CA ILE A 34 10.15 -10.89 1.67
C ILE A 34 10.74 -12.29 1.35
N PRO A 35 10.48 -13.30 2.20
CA PRO A 35 11.16 -14.59 2.14
C PRO A 35 10.81 -15.41 0.90
N ASP A 36 9.66 -15.20 0.29
CA ASP A 36 9.16 -15.82 -0.93
C ASP A 36 9.83 -15.30 -2.22
N THR A 37 10.70 -14.28 -2.09
CA THR A 37 11.44 -13.70 -3.21
C THR A 37 12.94 -14.01 -3.07
N SER A 38 13.58 -14.43 -4.18
CA SER A 38 15.02 -14.72 -4.14
C SER A 38 15.84 -13.48 -3.73
N LYS A 39 16.90 -13.70 -2.94
CA LYS A 39 17.80 -12.61 -2.49
C LYS A 39 18.32 -11.80 -3.67
N ALA A 40 18.75 -12.46 -4.74
CA ALA A 40 19.26 -11.76 -5.94
C ALA A 40 18.22 -10.80 -6.54
N MET A 41 16.95 -11.21 -6.55
CA MET A 41 15.85 -10.36 -7.06
C MET A 41 15.60 -9.17 -6.13
N VAL A 42 15.59 -9.38 -4.81
CA VAL A 42 15.45 -8.26 -3.84
C VAL A 42 16.59 -7.26 -4.01
N TYR A 43 17.85 -7.72 -4.10
CA TYR A 43 19.01 -6.85 -4.33
C TYR A 43 18.84 -6.01 -5.61
N ARG A 44 18.50 -6.66 -6.74
CA ARG A 44 18.28 -5.98 -8.01
C ARG A 44 17.18 -4.89 -7.92
N HIS A 45 16.08 -5.18 -7.22
CA HIS A 45 14.98 -4.23 -7.08
C HIS A 45 15.32 -3.08 -6.11
N VAL A 46 16.08 -3.33 -5.05
CA VAL A 46 16.61 -2.28 -4.17
C VAL A 46 17.52 -1.33 -4.95
N ASP A 47 18.43 -1.86 -5.77
CA ASP A 47 19.32 -1.05 -6.61
C ASP A 47 18.52 -0.20 -7.61
N LEU A 48 17.48 -0.75 -8.25
CA LEU A 48 16.59 -0.01 -9.15
C LEU A 48 15.84 1.12 -8.43
N LEU A 49 15.30 0.85 -7.25
CA LEU A 49 14.60 1.85 -6.44
C LEU A 49 15.55 2.93 -5.92
N ALA A 50 16.79 2.58 -5.59
CA ALA A 50 17.80 3.54 -5.19
C ALA A 50 18.25 4.41 -6.38
N ALA A 51 18.50 3.80 -7.54
CA ALA A 51 18.87 4.52 -8.76
C ALA A 51 17.78 5.50 -9.24
N SER A 52 16.51 5.19 -8.98
CA SER A 52 15.37 6.08 -9.30
C SER A 52 15.09 7.13 -8.22
N GLY A 53 15.79 7.09 -7.09
CA GLY A 53 15.63 8.02 -5.99
C GLY A 53 14.39 7.77 -5.12
N ILE A 54 13.70 6.64 -5.28
CA ILE A 54 12.61 6.21 -4.38
C ILE A 54 13.18 5.76 -3.03
N LEU A 55 14.32 5.07 -3.06
CA LEU A 55 15.14 4.81 -1.88
C LEU A 55 16.36 5.72 -1.87
N GLU A 56 16.80 6.15 -0.71
CA GLU A 56 18.08 6.83 -0.51
C GLU A 56 18.96 6.06 0.46
N VAL A 57 20.26 6.18 0.31
CA VAL A 57 21.21 5.60 1.26
C VAL A 57 21.23 6.45 2.52
N ALA A 58 20.69 5.90 3.61
CA ALA A 58 20.67 6.55 4.93
C ALA A 58 21.99 6.35 5.69
N GLY A 59 22.77 5.33 5.35
CA GLY A 59 24.06 5.06 5.97
C GLY A 59 24.77 3.87 5.36
N GLU A 60 26.09 3.83 5.56
CA GLU A 60 26.95 2.73 5.12
C GLU A 60 27.77 2.20 6.30
N ARG A 61 27.94 0.88 6.35
CA ARG A 61 28.77 0.21 7.36
C ARG A 61 29.65 -0.85 6.69
N ARG A 62 30.92 -0.92 7.04
CA ARG A 62 31.78 -2.04 6.64
C ARG A 62 31.53 -3.26 7.52
N VAL A 63 31.15 -4.37 6.87
CA VAL A 63 30.92 -5.66 7.53
C VAL A 63 31.71 -6.73 6.79
N ARG A 64 32.69 -7.35 7.45
CA ARG A 64 33.52 -8.44 6.90
C ARG A 64 34.14 -8.13 5.53
N GLY A 65 34.59 -6.88 5.34
CA GLY A 65 35.24 -6.44 4.08
C GLY A 65 34.29 -5.96 2.99
N ALA A 66 32.98 -6.13 3.14
CA ALA A 66 31.97 -5.59 2.23
C ALA A 66 31.33 -4.33 2.83
N VAL A 67 30.81 -3.45 1.97
CA VAL A 67 30.00 -2.30 2.38
C VAL A 67 28.54 -2.71 2.44
N GLU A 68 27.97 -2.69 3.63
CA GLU A 68 26.53 -2.85 3.84
C GLU A 68 25.88 -1.47 3.87
N ARG A 69 24.87 -1.26 3.01
CA ARG A 69 24.10 -0.03 2.93
C ARG A 69 22.79 -0.18 3.66
N ARG A 70 22.41 0.87 4.41
CA ARG A 70 21.07 1.06 4.92
C ARG A 70 20.34 2.04 4.03
N TYR A 71 19.12 1.69 3.68
CA TYR A 71 18.26 2.49 2.82
C TYR A 71 17.09 3.03 3.61
N ARG A 72 16.59 4.19 3.20
CA ARG A 72 15.38 4.82 3.70
C ARG A 72 14.47 5.17 2.53
N LEU A 73 13.16 5.09 2.74
CA LEU A 73 12.15 5.47 1.75
C LEU A 73 12.07 7.00 1.65
N ARG A 74 12.11 7.53 0.45
CA ARG A 74 11.76 8.92 0.18
C ARG A 74 10.26 9.02 -0.07
N HIS A 75 9.51 9.44 0.94
CA HIS A 75 8.04 9.50 0.88
C HIS A 75 7.52 10.42 -0.22
N ASP A 76 8.22 11.53 -0.50
CA ASP A 76 7.92 12.47 -1.59
C ASP A 76 8.02 11.83 -2.98
N ARG A 77 8.79 10.77 -3.14
CA ARG A 77 9.00 10.05 -4.40
C ARG A 77 8.27 8.72 -4.50
N ALA A 78 7.73 8.23 -3.39
CA ALA A 78 7.04 6.94 -3.31
C ALA A 78 5.52 7.04 -3.50
N VAL A 79 5.01 8.22 -3.77
CA VAL A 79 3.58 8.49 -4.04
C VAL A 79 3.44 8.91 -5.51
N LEU A 80 2.43 8.38 -6.19
CA LEU A 80 2.08 8.86 -7.52
C LEU A 80 1.48 10.25 -7.40
N ASP A 81 2.13 11.23 -8.02
CA ASP A 81 1.63 12.60 -8.06
C ASP A 81 0.32 12.70 -8.85
N ALA A 82 -0.49 13.72 -8.56
CA ALA A 82 -1.77 13.94 -9.22
C ALA A 82 -1.62 14.05 -10.75
N ASP A 83 -0.53 14.66 -11.22
CA ASP A 83 -0.24 14.82 -12.64
C ASP A 83 0.07 13.46 -13.30
N VAL A 84 0.81 12.58 -12.62
CA VAL A 84 1.07 11.20 -13.08
C VAL A 84 -0.24 10.42 -13.15
N LEU A 85 -1.08 10.51 -12.11
CA LEU A 85 -2.39 9.86 -12.10
C LEU A 85 -3.30 10.36 -13.21
N ALA A 86 -3.29 11.67 -13.49
CA ALA A 86 -4.09 12.30 -14.55
C ALA A 86 -3.64 11.88 -15.96
N ALA A 87 -2.36 11.53 -16.13
CA ALA A 87 -1.80 11.08 -17.41
C ALA A 87 -1.98 9.58 -17.66
N MET A 88 -2.42 8.80 -16.66
CA MET A 88 -2.61 7.35 -16.78
C MET A 88 -3.77 6.99 -17.69
N THR A 89 -3.55 6.00 -18.56
CA THR A 89 -4.63 5.38 -19.33
C THR A 89 -5.49 4.46 -18.44
N PRO A 90 -6.71 4.10 -18.84
CA PRO A 90 -7.50 3.10 -18.12
C PRO A 90 -6.77 1.76 -17.92
N ASP A 91 -5.92 1.35 -18.85
CA ASP A 91 -5.13 0.12 -18.73
C ASP A 91 -3.99 0.27 -17.71
N ASP A 92 -3.40 1.46 -17.57
CA ASP A 92 -2.44 1.75 -16.52
C ASP A 92 -3.09 1.65 -15.14
N HIS A 93 -4.29 2.22 -14.98
CA HIS A 93 -5.08 2.10 -13.75
C HIS A 93 -5.41 0.64 -13.42
N ARG A 94 -5.83 -0.17 -14.42
CA ARG A 94 -6.11 -1.60 -14.21
C ARG A 94 -4.87 -2.35 -13.73
N ARG A 95 -3.71 -2.10 -14.36
CA ARG A 95 -2.44 -2.75 -13.97
C ARG A 95 -1.99 -2.32 -12.56
N ALA A 96 -2.06 -1.04 -12.26
CA ALA A 96 -1.68 -0.52 -10.95
C ALA A 96 -2.59 -1.08 -9.84
N PHE A 97 -3.90 -1.13 -10.09
CA PHE A 97 -4.87 -1.71 -9.16
C PHE A 97 -4.62 -3.20 -8.95
N ALA A 98 -4.49 -3.98 -10.04
CA ALA A 98 -4.23 -5.42 -9.94
C ALA A 98 -2.92 -5.71 -9.17
N THR A 99 -1.87 -4.93 -9.42
CA THR A 99 -0.60 -5.05 -8.68
C THR A 99 -0.78 -4.74 -7.20
N SER A 100 -1.50 -3.68 -6.86
CA SER A 100 -1.77 -3.30 -5.47
C SER A 100 -2.56 -4.39 -4.74
N MET A 101 -3.55 -4.99 -5.40
CA MET A 101 -4.34 -6.10 -4.83
C MET A 101 -3.48 -7.37 -4.66
N ALA A 102 -2.64 -7.71 -5.62
CA ALA A 102 -1.75 -8.86 -5.50
C ALA A 102 -0.77 -8.71 -4.32
N VAL A 103 -0.25 -7.49 -4.11
CA VAL A 103 0.60 -7.20 -2.95
C VAL A 103 -0.18 -7.30 -1.64
N LEU A 104 -1.39 -6.74 -1.59
CA LEU A 104 -2.24 -6.82 -0.40
C LEU A 104 -2.55 -8.27 -0.02
N VAL A 105 -2.87 -9.11 -0.99
CA VAL A 105 -3.09 -10.55 -0.78
C VAL A 105 -1.82 -11.23 -0.28
N ALA A 106 -0.65 -10.95 -0.87
CA ALA A 106 0.62 -11.53 -0.45
C ALA A 106 0.98 -11.14 0.99
N GLU A 107 0.83 -9.85 1.37
CA GLU A 107 1.08 -9.39 2.74
C GLU A 107 0.11 -10.01 3.75
N PHE A 108 -1.15 -10.18 3.36
CA PHE A 108 -2.15 -10.80 4.23
C PHE A 108 -1.89 -12.31 4.41
N ASN A 109 -1.53 -13.02 3.36
CA ASN A 109 -1.13 -14.43 3.47
C ASN A 109 0.12 -14.59 4.34
N ALA A 110 1.13 -13.72 4.16
CA ALA A 110 2.32 -13.73 5.00
C ALA A 110 1.99 -13.48 6.49
N TYR A 111 1.00 -12.62 6.78
CA TYR A 111 0.49 -12.46 8.14
C TYR A 111 -0.13 -13.76 8.67
N LEU A 112 -0.99 -14.43 7.88
CA LEU A 112 -1.66 -15.68 8.31
C LEU A 112 -0.68 -16.86 8.48
N ASP A 113 0.49 -16.82 7.84
CA ASP A 113 1.54 -17.83 7.98
C ASP A 113 2.31 -17.72 9.31
N HIS A 114 2.10 -16.65 10.09
CA HIS A 114 2.67 -16.53 11.44
C HIS A 114 1.89 -17.40 12.43
N GLU A 115 2.61 -18.17 13.26
CA GLU A 115 2.00 -19.04 14.27
C GLU A 115 1.13 -18.30 15.30
N GLU A 116 1.42 -17.02 15.54
CA GLU A 116 0.72 -16.17 16.50
C GLU A 116 -0.40 -15.33 15.87
N ALA A 117 -0.73 -15.53 14.57
CA ALA A 117 -1.75 -14.76 13.90
C ALA A 117 -3.14 -15.05 14.47
N ASP A 118 -3.80 -14.03 15.00
CA ASP A 118 -5.18 -14.08 15.46
C ASP A 118 -5.98 -12.94 14.81
N PRO A 119 -6.65 -13.17 13.67
CA PRO A 119 -7.40 -12.13 12.97
C PRO A 119 -8.45 -11.41 13.80
N VAL A 120 -9.00 -12.07 14.83
CA VAL A 120 -10.02 -11.49 15.72
C VAL A 120 -9.36 -10.56 16.75
N ALA A 121 -8.33 -11.05 17.44
CA ALA A 121 -7.58 -10.27 18.41
C ALA A 121 -6.85 -9.10 17.74
N ASP A 122 -6.32 -9.30 16.53
CA ASP A 122 -5.63 -8.28 15.73
C ASP A 122 -6.58 -7.30 15.02
N LEU A 123 -7.89 -7.40 15.25
CA LEU A 123 -8.93 -6.52 14.69
C LEU A 123 -8.91 -6.47 13.15
N VAL A 124 -8.62 -7.58 12.49
CA VAL A 124 -8.65 -7.68 11.03
C VAL A 124 -10.06 -7.37 10.51
N GLY A 125 -10.14 -6.53 9.49
CA GLY A 125 -11.41 -6.12 8.89
C GLY A 125 -11.43 -6.25 7.37
N TYR A 126 -12.52 -6.84 6.84
CA TYR A 126 -12.74 -7.03 5.38
C TYR A 126 -13.92 -6.23 4.86
N ARG A 127 -14.28 -5.13 5.56
CA ARG A 127 -15.53 -4.41 5.26
C ARG A 127 -15.43 -3.65 3.95
N GLN A 128 -16.43 -3.86 3.11
CA GLN A 128 -16.68 -3.09 1.90
C GLN A 128 -18.09 -2.50 2.00
N HIS A 129 -18.21 -1.23 1.65
CA HIS A 129 -19.47 -0.51 1.70
C HIS A 129 -19.72 0.17 0.36
N ALA A 130 -20.90 -0.05 -0.23
CA ALA A 130 -21.41 0.78 -1.31
C ALA A 130 -22.30 1.85 -0.67
N ILE A 131 -21.91 3.12 -0.85
CA ILE A 131 -22.63 4.27 -0.28
C ILE A 131 -22.84 5.33 -1.37
N TRP A 132 -23.96 6.01 -1.28
CA TRP A 132 -24.28 7.12 -2.19
C TRP A 132 -23.69 8.40 -1.62
N LEU A 133 -22.81 9.05 -2.39
CA LEU A 133 -22.14 10.28 -1.99
C LEU A 133 -22.18 11.29 -3.15
N THR A 134 -22.47 12.52 -2.83
CA THR A 134 -22.12 13.63 -3.71
C THR A 134 -20.61 13.80 -3.75
N ARG A 135 -20.10 14.50 -4.77
CA ARG A 135 -18.66 14.81 -4.85
C ARG A 135 -18.15 15.53 -3.59
N GLY A 136 -18.91 16.49 -3.08
CA GLY A 136 -18.52 17.25 -1.87
C GLY A 136 -18.50 16.39 -0.61
N GLU A 137 -19.42 15.45 -0.46
CA GLU A 137 -19.42 14.48 0.66
C GLU A 137 -18.21 13.54 0.58
N LEU A 138 -17.89 13.03 -0.62
CA LEU A 138 -16.71 12.21 -0.83
C LEU A 138 -15.41 12.97 -0.51
N GLU A 139 -15.26 14.19 -1.02
CA GLU A 139 -14.11 15.04 -0.73
C GLU A 139 -13.95 15.31 0.78
N LYS A 140 -15.06 15.65 1.47
CA LYS A 140 -15.07 15.81 2.92
C LYS A 140 -14.66 14.53 3.65
N MET A 141 -15.21 13.40 3.27
CA MET A 141 -14.85 12.10 3.86
C MET A 141 -13.36 11.79 3.70
N ILE A 142 -12.79 12.04 2.52
CA ILE A 142 -11.36 11.84 2.25
C ILE A 142 -10.51 12.77 3.12
N ILE A 143 -10.91 14.05 3.28
CA ILE A 143 -10.21 15.01 4.13
C ILE A 143 -10.22 14.55 5.59
N GLU A 144 -11.36 14.16 6.14
CA GLU A 144 -11.48 13.69 7.52
C GLU A 144 -10.68 12.38 7.73
N PHE A 145 -10.75 11.45 6.77
CA PHE A 145 -9.93 10.24 6.80
C PHE A 145 -8.43 10.57 6.87
N ARG A 146 -7.96 11.46 6.01
CA ARG A 146 -6.55 11.91 6.02
C ARG A 146 -6.19 12.59 7.34
N ARG A 147 -7.09 13.39 7.91
CA ARG A 147 -6.88 14.05 9.21
C ARG A 147 -6.63 13.05 10.34
N VAL A 148 -7.30 11.89 10.31
CA VAL A 148 -7.09 10.81 11.29
C VAL A 148 -5.78 10.07 11.03
N ILE A 149 -5.47 9.77 9.75
CA ILE A 149 -4.36 8.89 9.40
C ILE A 149 -2.99 9.61 9.42
N LEU A 150 -2.92 10.85 8.92
CA LEU A 150 -1.64 11.54 8.76
C LEU A 150 -0.80 11.61 10.06
N PRO A 151 -1.37 11.93 11.25
CA PRO A 151 -0.61 11.92 12.49
C PRO A 151 -0.07 10.53 12.86
N LEU A 152 -0.79 9.45 12.49
CA LEU A 152 -0.41 8.08 12.81
C LEU A 152 0.74 7.58 11.93
N LEU A 153 0.91 8.14 10.72
CA LEU A 153 1.99 7.75 9.80
C LEU A 153 3.38 8.09 10.34
N THR A 154 3.48 9.06 11.26
CA THR A 154 4.75 9.48 11.90
C THR A 154 5.10 8.67 13.14
N ASN A 155 4.23 7.74 13.57
CA ASN A 155 4.49 6.89 14.72
C ASN A 155 5.72 6.02 14.51
N GLN A 156 6.61 6.04 15.50
CA GLN A 156 7.78 5.18 15.50
C GLN A 156 7.47 3.81 16.10
N PRO A 157 8.19 2.75 15.70
CA PRO A 157 8.08 1.43 16.31
C PRO A 157 8.42 1.50 17.82
N THR A 158 7.56 0.93 18.65
CA THR A 158 7.78 0.74 20.09
C THR A 158 7.35 -0.68 20.46
N PRO A 159 7.73 -1.22 21.65
CA PRO A 159 7.34 -2.57 22.05
C PRO A 159 5.83 -2.82 22.06
N ASP A 160 5.04 -1.78 22.28
CA ASP A 160 3.57 -1.81 22.38
C ASP A 160 2.86 -1.42 21.08
N ARG A 161 3.60 -1.24 19.99
CA ARG A 161 3.02 -0.89 18.69
C ARG A 161 3.24 -2.00 17.67
N THR A 162 2.15 -2.52 17.16
CA THR A 162 2.14 -3.41 15.99
C THR A 162 1.91 -2.60 14.72
N GLN A 163 2.62 -2.94 13.66
CA GLN A 163 2.42 -2.31 12.36
C GLN A 163 1.23 -2.93 11.65
N HIS A 164 0.23 -2.12 11.32
CA HIS A 164 -0.93 -2.52 10.54
C HIS A 164 -0.85 -1.98 9.11
N LEU A 165 -1.23 -2.79 8.12
CA LEU A 165 -1.42 -2.35 6.75
C LEU A 165 -2.86 -1.86 6.56
N LEU A 166 -3.00 -0.59 6.19
CA LEU A 166 -4.29 0.03 5.86
C LEU A 166 -4.31 0.35 4.37
N SER A 167 -5.31 -0.14 3.65
CA SER A 167 -5.44 0.04 2.20
C SER A 167 -6.83 0.57 1.84
N PRO A 168 -7.11 1.88 1.99
CA PRO A 168 -8.37 2.48 1.57
C PRO A 168 -8.41 2.60 0.05
N ILE A 169 -9.51 2.15 -0.53
CA ILE A 169 -9.76 2.19 -1.97
C ILE A 169 -11.14 2.79 -2.17
N PHE A 170 -11.21 3.85 -2.98
CA PHE A 170 -12.44 4.56 -3.31
C PHE A 170 -12.58 4.64 -4.82
N PHE A 171 -13.67 4.15 -5.35
CA PHE A 171 -14.04 4.29 -6.77
C PHE A 171 -15.56 4.20 -6.92
N PRO A 172 -16.14 4.83 -7.95
CA PRO A 172 -17.57 4.69 -8.22
C PRO A 172 -17.86 3.27 -8.68
N VAL A 173 -18.91 2.67 -8.12
CA VAL A 173 -19.46 1.41 -8.62
C VAL A 173 -20.46 1.70 -9.74
N GLU A 174 -20.77 0.67 -10.55
CA GLU A 174 -21.72 0.77 -11.62
C GLU A 174 -23.09 1.23 -11.10
N GLN A 175 -23.65 2.28 -11.69
CA GLN A 175 -24.99 2.73 -11.36
C GLN A 175 -25.98 1.93 -12.21
N PRO A 176 -27.12 1.46 -11.63
CA PRO A 176 -28.18 0.93 -12.44
C PRO A 176 -28.65 2.00 -13.44
N PRO A 177 -29.07 1.61 -14.66
CA PRO A 177 -29.59 2.55 -15.64
C PRO A 177 -30.68 3.43 -15.02
N ALA A 178 -30.68 4.72 -15.34
CA ALA A 178 -31.57 5.72 -14.79
C ALA A 178 -33.08 5.44 -14.97
N ASP A 179 -33.43 4.47 -15.85
CA ASP A 179 -34.80 4.08 -16.20
C ASP A 179 -35.34 2.90 -15.39
N SER A 180 -34.62 2.44 -14.35
CA SER A 180 -35.21 1.46 -13.41
C SER A 180 -36.18 2.20 -12.48
N GLU A 181 -37.45 2.27 -12.85
CA GLU A 181 -38.50 2.70 -11.94
C GLU A 181 -38.40 1.89 -10.63
N PRO A 182 -38.55 2.52 -9.44
CA PRO A 182 -38.58 1.78 -8.20
C PRO A 182 -39.71 0.75 -8.25
N ASP A 183 -39.35 -0.51 -8.06
CA ASP A 183 -40.31 -1.61 -7.96
C ASP A 183 -41.32 -1.30 -6.82
N PRO A 184 -42.58 -0.99 -7.16
CA PRO A 184 -43.57 -0.59 -6.14
C PRO A 184 -43.96 -1.72 -5.19
N GLU A 185 -43.52 -2.96 -5.44
CA GLU A 185 -43.84 -4.15 -4.59
C GLU A 185 -42.70 -4.51 -3.60
N ARG A 186 -41.61 -3.74 -3.54
CA ARG A 186 -40.50 -4.04 -2.60
C ARG A 186 -40.91 -3.64 -1.19
N PRO A 187 -41.08 -4.58 -0.24
CA PRO A 187 -41.46 -4.24 1.13
C PRO A 187 -40.36 -3.40 1.80
N ASP A 188 -40.76 -2.37 2.53
CA ASP A 188 -39.86 -1.50 3.29
C ASP A 188 -39.08 -2.35 4.31
N PRO A 189 -37.74 -2.35 4.29
CA PRO A 189 -36.91 -3.12 5.21
C PRO A 189 -36.96 -2.60 6.68
N ARG A 190 -37.85 -1.65 6.98
CA ARG A 190 -38.02 -1.03 8.31
C ARG A 190 -39.34 -1.43 9.02
N THR A 191 -40.06 -2.44 8.56
CA THR A 191 -41.21 -3.01 9.27
C THR A 191 -40.84 -4.33 9.89
#